data_de85ec0229cbd5d4ea70ae683d367ca4
#
_entry.id   de85ec0229cbd5d4ea70ae683d367ca4
#
_cell.length_a   1.000
_cell.length_b   1.000
_cell.length_c   1.000
_cell.angle_alpha   90.00
_cell.angle_beta   90.00
_cell.angle_gamma   90.00
#
_symmetry.space_group_name_H-M   'P 1'
#
loop_
_entity.id
_entity.type
_entity.pdbx_description
1 polymer ?
#
loop_
_entity_poly.entity_id
_entity_poly.type
_entity_poly.pdbx_seq_one_letter_code
_entity_poly.pdbx_strand_id
1 'polypeptide(L)'
;MVGPVTLYNYQNRYGKRLQRLAVDGGFTCPNRDGTLSTGGCTFCDNHAFHPSYTHGKSITEQLEAGIAFHGKRSAKADGYLAYFQPFSNTYASLETLERRYREALSFPGVCGLVIGTRPDCIDRDKLHMLARFKAEGAIVELEFGIESVYDSTLLRVNRGHNFTATRKAFEMAAEAGFEAGGHLILGLPGETREMMVASADILNSLPISFLKFHQLQLLKGTPMEQEYKEKPGDFLRPGPREYISLLADILERLRPDIAIGRIVSSVPPRYTDASWGLLRPEELMDGLFRCLDERNSCQGRLYRNYNPTTI
;
A
#
# COMPACT_ATOMS: atom_id res chain seq x y z
N MET A 1 7.24 26.80 -3.43
CA MET A 1 7.06 26.00 -4.67
C MET A 1 6.56 24.64 -4.24
N VAL A 2 5.44 24.19 -4.78
CA VAL A 2 4.97 22.79 -4.63
C VAL A 2 6.01 21.93 -5.33
N GLY A 3 6.47 20.84 -4.70
CA GLY A 3 7.45 19.95 -5.31
C GLY A 3 6.89 19.25 -6.57
N PRO A 4 7.72 18.59 -7.37
CA PRO A 4 7.29 17.97 -8.62
C PRO A 4 6.33 16.79 -8.43
N VAL A 5 6.11 16.36 -7.19
CA VAL A 5 5.22 15.23 -6.80
C VAL A 5 4.44 15.59 -5.55
N THR A 6 3.15 15.30 -5.54
CA THR A 6 2.29 15.44 -4.36
C THR A 6 2.58 14.28 -3.39
N LEU A 7 3.22 14.56 -2.26
CA LEU A 7 3.57 13.55 -1.27
C LEU A 7 2.49 13.39 -0.21
N TYR A 8 2.19 12.13 0.16
CA TYR A 8 1.34 11.83 1.29
C TYR A 8 2.07 12.08 2.62
N ASN A 9 1.61 13.07 3.37
CA ASN A 9 2.27 13.51 4.60
C ASN A 9 1.26 13.81 5.71
N TYR A 10 1.40 13.14 6.85
CA TYR A 10 0.51 13.31 8.01
C TYR A 10 0.58 14.72 8.62
N GLN A 11 1.77 15.32 8.65
CA GLN A 11 1.94 16.69 9.16
C GLN A 11 1.09 17.69 8.36
N ASN A 12 1.09 17.55 7.04
CA ASN A 12 0.31 18.42 6.16
C ASN A 12 -1.20 18.15 6.28
N ARG A 13 -1.59 16.89 6.52
CA ARG A 13 -3.01 16.49 6.56
C ARG A 13 -3.66 16.74 7.92
N TYR A 14 -2.95 16.49 9.01
CA TYR A 14 -3.50 16.47 10.37
C TYR A 14 -2.81 17.46 11.30
N GLY A 15 -1.84 18.24 10.83
CA GLY A 15 -1.06 19.18 11.66
C GLY A 15 -0.19 18.48 12.71
N LYS A 16 -0.03 17.15 12.64
CA LYS A 16 0.64 16.31 13.63
C LYS A 16 1.60 15.35 12.95
N ARG A 17 2.74 15.11 13.58
CA ARG A 17 3.69 14.08 13.20
C ARG A 17 3.22 12.74 13.76
N LEU A 18 2.52 11.96 12.94
CA LEU A 18 1.99 10.66 13.31
C LEU A 18 2.94 9.54 12.89
N GLN A 19 3.18 8.60 13.82
CA GLN A 19 3.96 7.39 13.57
C GLN A 19 3.03 6.19 13.40
N ARG A 20 3.15 5.48 12.28
CA ARG A 20 2.49 4.18 12.10
C ARG A 20 3.21 3.11 12.90
N LEU A 21 2.45 2.32 13.65
CA LEU A 21 2.90 1.15 14.38
C LEU A 21 2.22 -0.08 13.75
N ALA A 22 3.01 -0.95 13.13
CA ALA A 22 2.45 -2.15 12.52
C ALA A 22 1.89 -3.10 13.58
N VAL A 23 0.71 -3.60 13.32
CA VAL A 23 -0.06 -4.51 14.19
C VAL A 23 -0.52 -5.71 13.37
N ASP A 24 -0.34 -6.90 13.92
CA ASP A 24 -1.00 -8.12 13.50
C ASP A 24 -2.29 -8.29 14.31
N GLY A 25 -3.44 -8.11 13.65
CA GLY A 25 -4.76 -8.27 14.27
C GLY A 25 -5.18 -9.74 14.44
N GLY A 26 -4.37 -10.71 14.04
CA GLY A 26 -4.70 -12.14 14.04
C GLY A 26 -5.78 -12.49 13.01
N PHE A 27 -5.85 -11.72 11.93
CA PHE A 27 -6.74 -11.98 10.81
C PHE A 27 -6.12 -12.99 9.83
N THR A 28 -6.94 -13.50 8.91
CA THR A 28 -6.51 -14.35 7.79
C THR A 28 -6.82 -13.69 6.45
N CYS A 29 -6.76 -14.48 5.39
CA CYS A 29 -7.06 -14.04 4.03
C CYS A 29 -7.91 -15.10 3.34
N PRO A 30 -9.03 -14.74 2.68
CA PRO A 30 -9.90 -15.71 2.01
C PRO A 30 -9.18 -16.48 0.91
N ASN A 31 -8.07 -15.96 0.42
CA ASN A 31 -7.21 -16.61 -0.57
C ASN A 31 -6.23 -17.62 0.06
N ARG A 32 -6.28 -17.84 1.39
CA ARG A 32 -5.41 -18.75 2.14
C ARG A 32 -6.16 -19.76 3.00
N ASP A 33 -7.32 -19.42 3.52
CA ASP A 33 -8.08 -20.24 4.47
C ASP A 33 -9.05 -21.24 3.80
N GLY A 34 -9.05 -21.30 2.48
CA GLY A 34 -9.91 -22.19 1.71
C GLY A 34 -11.22 -21.57 1.23
N THR A 35 -11.54 -20.36 1.63
CA THR A 35 -12.78 -19.68 1.18
C THR A 35 -12.76 -19.39 -0.31
N LEU A 36 -11.67 -18.84 -0.82
CA LEU A 36 -11.43 -18.64 -2.26
C LEU A 36 -10.35 -19.58 -2.79
N SER A 37 -9.26 -19.74 -2.04
CA SER A 37 -8.12 -20.58 -2.39
C SER A 37 -7.28 -20.90 -1.13
N THR A 38 -6.41 -21.87 -1.19
CA THR A 38 -5.52 -22.28 -0.09
C THR A 38 -4.10 -21.74 -0.21
N GLY A 39 -3.66 -21.39 -1.43
CA GLY A 39 -2.26 -21.01 -1.70
C GLY A 39 -1.93 -19.53 -1.44
N GLY A 40 -2.92 -18.67 -1.46
CA GLY A 40 -2.71 -17.21 -1.47
C GLY A 40 -2.27 -16.70 -2.84
N CYS A 41 -1.95 -15.40 -2.91
CA CYS A 41 -1.33 -14.82 -4.10
C CYS A 41 0.08 -15.40 -4.28
N THR A 42 0.49 -15.64 -5.53
CA THR A 42 1.76 -16.32 -5.83
C THR A 42 3.00 -15.57 -5.34
N PHE A 43 2.91 -14.25 -5.18
CA PHE A 43 3.98 -13.39 -4.67
C PHE A 43 4.01 -13.23 -3.14
N CYS A 44 2.98 -13.74 -2.42
CA CYS A 44 2.74 -13.34 -1.05
C CYS A 44 3.40 -14.28 -0.04
N ASP A 45 4.34 -13.74 0.74
CA ASP A 45 4.75 -14.28 2.04
C ASP A 45 4.59 -13.19 3.11
N ASN A 46 3.56 -13.34 3.95
CA ASN A 46 3.31 -12.35 5.00
C ASN A 46 4.45 -12.27 6.04
N HIS A 47 5.20 -13.35 6.26
CA HIS A 47 6.32 -13.33 7.22
C HIS A 47 7.42 -12.35 6.82
N ALA A 48 7.59 -12.11 5.52
CA ALA A 48 8.58 -11.15 5.02
C ALA A 48 8.28 -9.70 5.38
N PHE A 49 7.01 -9.38 5.63
CA PHE A 49 6.53 -8.01 5.89
C PHE A 49 6.10 -7.77 7.33
N HIS A 50 6.15 -8.80 8.20
CA HIS A 50 5.86 -8.67 9.61
C HIS A 50 7.06 -8.09 10.36
N PRO A 51 6.90 -7.00 11.12
CA PRO A 51 7.92 -6.60 12.07
C PRO A 51 8.14 -7.69 13.11
N SER A 52 9.39 -7.92 13.48
CA SER A 52 9.76 -8.96 14.44
C SER A 52 9.13 -8.78 15.83
N TYR A 53 8.67 -7.57 16.14
CA TYR A 53 8.08 -7.25 17.44
C TYR A 53 6.60 -7.65 17.55
N THR A 54 5.93 -8.11 16.47
CA THR A 54 4.49 -8.43 16.51
C THR A 54 4.19 -9.89 16.88
N HIS A 55 5.13 -10.81 16.70
CA HIS A 55 4.89 -12.25 16.87
C HIS A 55 4.46 -12.64 18.29
N GLY A 56 3.36 -13.39 18.40
CA GLY A 56 2.87 -14.02 19.64
C GLY A 56 2.40 -13.06 20.71
N LYS A 57 2.07 -11.81 20.36
CA LYS A 57 1.70 -10.74 21.30
C LYS A 57 0.27 -10.27 21.05
N SER A 58 -0.38 -9.78 22.12
CA SER A 58 -1.61 -9.00 22.03
C SER A 58 -1.39 -7.69 21.27
N ILE A 59 -2.46 -7.05 20.79
CA ILE A 59 -2.38 -5.75 20.10
C ILE A 59 -1.70 -4.71 21.00
N THR A 60 -2.04 -4.67 22.28
CA THR A 60 -1.43 -3.79 23.27
C THR A 60 0.09 -3.99 23.35
N GLU A 61 0.54 -5.22 23.53
CA GLU A 61 1.99 -5.54 23.61
C GLU A 61 2.73 -5.25 22.30
N GLN A 62 2.05 -5.39 21.15
CA GLN A 62 2.61 -5.02 19.85
C GLN A 62 2.80 -3.50 19.72
N LEU A 63 1.83 -2.71 20.20
CA LEU A 63 1.90 -1.26 20.19
C LEU A 63 3.03 -0.76 21.11
N GLU A 64 3.15 -1.30 22.32
CA GLU A 64 4.27 -1.01 23.24
C GLU A 64 5.62 -1.30 22.61
N ALA A 65 5.76 -2.50 22.04
CA ALA A 65 6.99 -2.91 21.38
C ALA A 65 7.30 -2.06 20.13
N GLY A 66 6.28 -1.66 19.38
CA GLY A 66 6.39 -0.76 18.24
C GLY A 66 6.88 0.63 18.63
N ILE A 67 6.36 1.21 19.71
CA ILE A 67 6.81 2.49 20.26
C ILE A 67 8.28 2.41 20.65
N ALA A 68 8.65 1.36 21.39
CA ALA A 68 10.05 1.14 21.82
C ALA A 68 11.00 0.96 20.62
N PHE A 69 10.55 0.28 19.57
CA PHE A 69 11.32 0.07 18.34
C PHE A 69 11.56 1.37 17.57
N HIS A 70 10.52 2.18 17.39
CA HIS A 70 10.60 3.43 16.63
C HIS A 70 11.24 4.57 17.45
N GLY A 71 10.99 4.63 18.76
CA GLY A 71 11.52 5.66 19.64
C GLY A 71 13.06 5.73 19.69
N LYS A 72 13.74 4.63 19.32
CA LYS A 72 15.19 4.59 19.17
C LYS A 72 15.72 5.15 17.85
N ARG A 73 14.83 5.37 16.87
CA ARG A 73 15.22 5.63 15.47
C ARG A 73 14.67 6.93 14.89
N SER A 74 13.62 7.49 15.47
CA SER A 74 12.95 8.66 14.94
C SER A 74 12.72 9.75 16.00
N ALA A 75 12.52 10.98 15.53
CA ALA A 75 12.09 12.08 16.39
C ALA A 75 10.73 11.75 17.03
N LYS A 76 10.47 12.30 18.24
CA LYS A 76 9.23 12.06 19.00
C LYS A 76 7.98 12.33 18.14
N ALA A 77 7.10 11.35 18.06
CA ALA A 77 5.81 11.48 17.41
C ALA A 77 4.82 12.22 18.32
N ASP A 78 3.88 12.94 17.70
CA ASP A 78 2.79 13.62 18.42
C ASP A 78 1.62 12.65 18.70
N GLY A 79 1.60 11.50 18.04
CA GLY A 79 0.62 10.44 18.20
C GLY A 79 0.94 9.23 17.32
N TYR A 80 0.18 8.17 17.51
CA TYR A 80 0.38 6.90 16.83
C TYR A 80 -0.86 6.48 16.04
N LEU A 81 -0.62 5.79 14.92
CA LEU A 81 -1.65 5.10 14.16
C LEU A 81 -1.39 3.60 14.23
N ALA A 82 -2.35 2.83 14.70
CA ALA A 82 -2.28 1.37 14.66
C ALA A 82 -2.48 0.90 13.22
N TYR A 83 -1.41 0.38 12.61
CA TYR A 83 -1.42 -0.06 11.22
C TYR A 83 -1.61 -1.58 11.14
N PHE A 84 -2.83 -2.00 10.91
CA PHE A 84 -3.19 -3.38 10.61
C PHE A 84 -2.74 -3.70 9.18
N GLN A 85 -1.57 -4.31 9.08
CA GLN A 85 -0.89 -4.51 7.80
C GLN A 85 -0.99 -5.95 7.26
N PRO A 86 -0.73 -7.01 8.06
CA PRO A 86 -0.68 -8.37 7.55
C PRO A 86 -2.06 -8.91 7.16
N PHE A 87 -2.12 -9.73 6.12
CA PHE A 87 -3.34 -10.39 5.64
C PHE A 87 -4.44 -9.42 5.16
N SER A 88 -5.70 -9.71 5.50
CA SER A 88 -6.86 -8.94 5.07
C SER A 88 -7.63 -8.48 6.31
N ASN A 89 -7.35 -7.25 6.73
CA ASN A 89 -7.73 -6.79 8.06
C ASN A 89 -9.20 -6.36 8.21
N THR A 90 -10.01 -6.56 7.19
CA THR A 90 -11.49 -6.47 7.26
C THR A 90 -12.16 -7.82 7.03
N TYR A 91 -11.38 -8.92 6.96
CA TYR A 91 -11.89 -10.25 6.75
C TYR A 91 -12.11 -10.98 8.09
N ALA A 92 -13.19 -10.60 8.75
CA ALA A 92 -13.70 -11.22 9.98
C ALA A 92 -15.16 -10.76 10.25
N SER A 93 -15.80 -11.30 11.29
CA SER A 93 -17.10 -10.80 11.76
C SER A 93 -16.98 -9.37 12.28
N LEU A 94 -18.06 -8.58 12.16
CA LEU A 94 -18.11 -7.20 12.67
C LEU A 94 -17.72 -7.11 14.15
N GLU A 95 -18.20 -8.04 14.98
CA GLU A 95 -17.85 -8.11 16.40
C GLU A 95 -16.33 -8.28 16.61
N THR A 96 -15.70 -9.19 15.86
CA THR A 96 -14.25 -9.41 15.95
C THR A 96 -13.47 -8.18 15.51
N LEU A 97 -13.88 -7.56 14.39
CA LEU A 97 -13.24 -6.34 13.87
C LEU A 97 -13.37 -5.20 14.90
N GLU A 98 -14.57 -4.94 15.40
CA GLU A 98 -14.82 -3.87 16.37
C GLU A 98 -13.99 -4.06 17.63
N ARG A 99 -13.98 -5.27 18.19
CA ARG A 99 -13.18 -5.59 19.39
C ARG A 99 -11.68 -5.33 19.17
N ARG A 100 -11.10 -5.77 18.04
CA ARG A 100 -9.67 -5.59 17.74
C ARG A 100 -9.32 -4.12 17.51
N TYR A 101 -10.16 -3.39 16.80
CA TYR A 101 -9.92 -1.97 16.54
C TYR A 101 -10.09 -1.12 17.80
N ARG A 102 -11.08 -1.42 18.66
CA ARG A 102 -11.24 -0.76 19.95
C ARG A 102 -10.06 -1.03 20.89
N GLU A 103 -9.55 -2.26 20.93
CA GLU A 103 -8.33 -2.59 21.68
C GLU A 103 -7.17 -1.66 21.26
N ALA A 104 -6.94 -1.50 19.96
CA ALA A 104 -5.90 -0.62 19.47
C ALA A 104 -6.15 0.86 19.78
N LEU A 105 -7.38 1.34 19.61
CA LEU A 105 -7.76 2.75 19.86
C LEU A 105 -7.76 3.09 21.35
N SER A 106 -7.93 2.11 22.25
CA SER A 106 -7.87 2.30 23.70
C SER A 106 -6.44 2.47 24.22
N PHE A 107 -5.44 2.19 23.39
CA PHE A 107 -4.03 2.32 23.79
C PHE A 107 -3.61 3.80 23.87
N PRO A 108 -2.95 4.24 24.97
CA PRO A 108 -2.58 5.64 25.16
C PRO A 108 -1.71 6.18 24.00
N GLY A 109 -2.13 7.30 23.42
CA GLY A 109 -1.42 7.96 22.32
C GLY A 109 -1.76 7.43 20.92
N VAL A 110 -2.56 6.36 20.80
CA VAL A 110 -3.12 5.95 19.51
C VAL A 110 -4.30 6.85 19.18
N CYS A 111 -4.21 7.55 18.05
CA CYS A 111 -5.24 8.49 17.59
C CYS A 111 -5.97 8.01 16.32
N GLY A 112 -5.67 6.79 15.86
CA GLY A 112 -6.34 6.25 14.68
C GLY A 112 -5.84 4.90 14.21
N LEU A 113 -6.49 4.43 13.15
CA LEU A 113 -6.29 3.15 12.50
C LEU A 113 -5.86 3.37 11.04
N VAL A 114 -4.90 2.59 10.58
CA VAL A 114 -4.62 2.35 9.16
C VAL A 114 -4.90 0.89 8.88
N ILE A 115 -5.79 0.61 7.95
CA ILE A 115 -6.33 -0.74 7.72
C ILE A 115 -5.99 -1.19 6.30
N GLY A 116 -4.95 -2.04 6.19
CA GLY A 116 -4.59 -2.70 4.95
C GLY A 116 -5.50 -3.90 4.70
N THR A 117 -6.16 -3.94 3.55
CA THR A 117 -7.10 -5.03 3.26
C THR A 117 -7.22 -5.31 1.76
N ARG A 118 -7.85 -6.43 1.44
CA ARG A 118 -8.25 -6.77 0.07
C ARG A 118 -9.52 -5.99 -0.31
N PRO A 119 -9.64 -5.55 -1.57
CA PRO A 119 -10.84 -4.85 -2.05
C PRO A 119 -12.14 -5.66 -1.89
N ASP A 120 -12.06 -6.98 -2.07
CA ASP A 120 -13.21 -7.90 -1.96
C ASP A 120 -13.58 -8.28 -0.52
N CYS A 121 -12.85 -7.75 0.48
CA CYS A 121 -13.11 -7.98 1.90
C CYS A 121 -13.79 -6.80 2.61
N ILE A 122 -14.16 -5.74 1.89
CA ILE A 122 -14.89 -4.58 2.42
C ILE A 122 -16.34 -4.60 1.96
N ASP A 123 -17.24 -4.19 2.82
CA ASP A 123 -18.68 -4.03 2.55
C ASP A 123 -19.25 -2.83 3.31
N ARG A 124 -20.52 -2.50 3.08
CA ARG A 124 -21.19 -1.35 3.68
C ARG A 124 -21.29 -1.44 5.21
N ASP A 125 -21.49 -2.63 5.76
CA ASP A 125 -21.62 -2.80 7.21
C ASP A 125 -20.30 -2.53 7.92
N LYS A 126 -19.18 -2.99 7.34
CA LYS A 126 -17.83 -2.68 7.82
C LYS A 126 -17.51 -1.20 7.71
N LEU A 127 -17.89 -0.56 6.59
CA LEU A 127 -17.70 0.89 6.44
C LEU A 127 -18.55 1.67 7.46
N HIS A 128 -19.78 1.26 7.74
CA HIS A 128 -20.60 1.87 8.80
C HIS A 128 -19.97 1.71 10.18
N MET A 129 -19.43 0.53 10.52
CA MET A 129 -18.70 0.32 11.77
C MET A 129 -17.48 1.26 11.86
N LEU A 130 -16.69 1.37 10.80
CA LEU A 130 -15.51 2.23 10.75
C LEU A 130 -15.89 3.72 10.83
N ALA A 131 -17.02 4.12 10.26
CA ALA A 131 -17.52 5.50 10.33
C ALA A 131 -17.86 5.90 11.76
N ARG A 132 -18.29 4.97 12.64
CA ARG A 132 -18.49 5.24 14.08
C ARG A 132 -17.19 5.64 14.76
N PHE A 133 -16.07 4.93 14.51
CA PHE A 133 -14.77 5.33 15.06
C PHE A 133 -14.34 6.72 14.60
N LYS A 134 -14.59 7.04 13.32
CA LYS A 134 -14.32 8.37 12.77
C LYS A 134 -15.16 9.45 13.44
N ALA A 135 -16.44 9.18 13.69
CA ALA A 135 -17.35 10.08 14.42
C ALA A 135 -16.94 10.27 15.90
N GLU A 136 -16.31 9.25 16.50
CA GLU A 136 -15.72 9.31 17.85
C GLU A 136 -14.38 10.08 17.87
N GLY A 137 -13.88 10.57 16.72
CA GLY A 137 -12.68 11.40 16.60
C GLY A 137 -11.42 10.63 16.20
N ALA A 138 -11.51 9.34 15.91
CA ALA A 138 -10.36 8.59 15.42
C ALA A 138 -10.05 8.89 13.95
N ILE A 139 -8.77 8.95 13.61
CA ILE A 139 -8.33 8.91 12.22
C ILE A 139 -8.54 7.48 11.69
N VAL A 140 -9.26 7.31 10.59
CA VAL A 140 -9.42 5.99 9.95
C VAL A 140 -9.01 6.10 8.50
N GLU A 141 -7.98 5.34 8.14
CA GLU A 141 -7.39 5.28 6.81
C GLU A 141 -7.52 3.87 6.24
N LEU A 142 -8.05 3.76 5.03
CA LEU A 142 -8.16 2.49 4.32
C LEU A 142 -7.05 2.35 3.28
N GLU A 143 -6.44 1.18 3.19
CA GLU A 143 -5.44 0.85 2.18
C GLU A 143 -5.84 -0.43 1.45
N PHE A 144 -6.18 -0.32 0.17
CA PHE A 144 -6.55 -1.48 -0.64
C PHE A 144 -5.37 -2.02 -1.43
N GLY A 145 -5.15 -3.33 -1.35
CA GLY A 145 -4.21 -4.03 -2.22
C GLY A 145 -4.79 -4.15 -3.63
N ILE A 146 -4.51 -3.21 -4.51
CA ILE A 146 -4.88 -3.25 -5.94
C ILE A 146 -4.03 -4.30 -6.65
N GLU A 147 -2.74 -4.26 -6.42
CA GLU A 147 -1.62 -5.01 -6.97
C GLU A 147 -1.45 -4.78 -8.48
N SER A 148 -2.50 -4.97 -9.29
CA SER A 148 -2.58 -4.71 -10.73
C SER A 148 -3.96 -4.17 -11.13
N VAL A 149 -4.00 -3.42 -12.22
CA VAL A 149 -5.25 -2.98 -12.86
C VAL A 149 -5.73 -3.95 -13.96
N TYR A 150 -4.94 -5.00 -14.26
CA TYR A 150 -5.20 -5.95 -15.34
C TYR A 150 -5.70 -7.28 -14.80
N ASP A 151 -6.90 -7.68 -15.22
CA ASP A 151 -7.53 -8.92 -14.77
C ASP A 151 -6.73 -10.17 -15.17
N SER A 152 -6.04 -10.15 -16.30
CA SER A 152 -5.13 -11.22 -16.72
C SER A 152 -3.96 -11.40 -15.75
N THR A 153 -3.38 -10.29 -15.28
CA THR A 153 -2.32 -10.32 -14.27
C THR A 153 -2.87 -10.79 -12.92
N LEU A 154 -4.01 -10.25 -12.48
CA LEU A 154 -4.66 -10.64 -11.22
C LEU A 154 -4.98 -12.14 -11.19
N LEU A 155 -5.47 -12.70 -12.31
CA LEU A 155 -5.70 -14.13 -12.46
C LEU A 155 -4.39 -14.92 -12.37
N ARG A 156 -3.35 -14.51 -13.11
CA ARG A 156 -2.04 -15.18 -13.14
C ARG A 156 -1.39 -15.25 -11.77
N VAL A 157 -1.50 -14.18 -10.98
CA VAL A 157 -0.91 -14.14 -9.63
C VAL A 157 -1.84 -14.72 -8.55
N ASN A 158 -2.91 -15.41 -8.94
CA ASN A 158 -3.90 -15.99 -8.03
C ASN A 158 -4.45 -14.96 -7.03
N ARG A 159 -4.81 -13.74 -7.51
CA ARG A 159 -5.32 -12.69 -6.62
C ARG A 159 -6.70 -13.02 -6.02
N GLY A 160 -7.51 -13.84 -6.70
CA GLY A 160 -8.82 -14.30 -6.24
C GLY A 160 -9.95 -13.27 -6.40
N HIS A 161 -9.67 -12.09 -6.95
CA HIS A 161 -10.65 -11.08 -7.38
C HIS A 161 -10.15 -10.37 -8.63
N ASN A 162 -11.07 -9.72 -9.36
CA ASN A 162 -10.80 -8.90 -10.53
C ASN A 162 -10.73 -7.41 -10.19
N PHE A 163 -10.38 -6.57 -11.15
CA PHE A 163 -10.27 -5.12 -10.97
C PHE A 163 -11.63 -4.44 -10.71
N THR A 164 -12.75 -5.05 -11.13
CA THR A 164 -14.09 -4.57 -10.80
C THR A 164 -14.34 -4.54 -9.29
N ALA A 165 -13.84 -5.55 -8.54
CA ALA A 165 -13.91 -5.55 -7.09
C ALA A 165 -13.11 -4.38 -6.48
N THR A 166 -11.95 -4.07 -7.05
CA THR A 166 -11.13 -2.89 -6.65
C THR A 166 -11.91 -1.60 -6.87
N ARG A 167 -12.48 -1.39 -8.06
CA ARG A 167 -13.29 -0.20 -8.37
C ARG A 167 -14.43 -0.03 -7.36
N LYS A 168 -15.23 -1.08 -7.15
CA LYS A 168 -16.35 -1.09 -6.20
C LYS A 168 -15.92 -0.75 -4.77
N ALA A 169 -14.77 -1.26 -4.31
CA ALA A 169 -14.27 -0.97 -2.96
C ALA A 169 -13.93 0.52 -2.78
N PHE A 170 -13.26 1.13 -3.74
CA PHE A 170 -12.94 2.57 -3.71
C PHE A 170 -14.21 3.43 -3.78
N GLU A 171 -15.16 3.09 -4.66
CA GLU A 171 -16.43 3.79 -4.77
C GLU A 171 -17.23 3.73 -3.46
N MET A 172 -17.38 2.55 -2.86
CA MET A 172 -18.07 2.38 -1.56
C MET A 172 -17.37 3.14 -0.44
N ALA A 173 -16.03 3.13 -0.40
CA ALA A 173 -15.28 3.86 0.60
C ALA A 173 -15.49 5.38 0.45
N ALA A 174 -15.45 5.91 -0.77
CA ALA A 174 -15.70 7.32 -1.06
C ALA A 174 -17.14 7.73 -0.72
N GLU A 175 -18.15 6.91 -1.09
CA GLU A 175 -19.57 7.13 -0.71
C GLU A 175 -19.75 7.19 0.81
N ALA A 176 -18.99 6.39 1.56
CA ALA A 176 -19.01 6.38 3.02
C ALA A 176 -18.13 7.49 3.66
N GLY A 177 -17.54 8.36 2.85
CA GLY A 177 -16.73 9.49 3.32
C GLY A 177 -15.31 9.12 3.77
N PHE A 178 -14.78 7.98 3.30
CA PHE A 178 -13.40 7.58 3.57
C PHE A 178 -12.46 7.98 2.44
N GLU A 179 -11.32 8.50 2.82
CA GLU A 179 -10.16 8.55 1.94
C GLU A 179 -9.47 7.20 1.92
N ALA A 180 -9.29 6.64 0.73
CA ALA A 180 -8.67 5.34 0.57
C ALA A 180 -7.41 5.42 -0.30
N GLY A 181 -6.38 4.71 0.11
CA GLY A 181 -5.15 4.51 -0.66
C GLY A 181 -5.10 3.16 -1.34
N GLY A 182 -4.26 3.07 -2.38
CA GLY A 182 -4.02 1.85 -3.11
C GLY A 182 -2.57 1.40 -3.08
N HIS A 183 -2.35 0.10 -3.06
CA HIS A 183 -1.04 -0.51 -3.26
C HIS A 183 -0.97 -1.10 -4.66
N LEU A 184 0.11 -0.79 -5.39
CA LEU A 184 0.36 -1.29 -6.73
C LEU A 184 1.74 -1.94 -6.78
N ILE A 185 1.83 -3.12 -7.40
CA ILE A 185 3.10 -3.82 -7.62
C ILE A 185 3.52 -3.62 -9.07
N LEU A 186 4.70 -3.06 -9.30
CA LEU A 186 5.28 -2.88 -10.62
C LEU A 186 6.24 -4.04 -10.93
N GLY A 187 6.09 -4.63 -12.11
CA GLY A 187 6.89 -5.76 -12.58
C GLY A 187 6.26 -7.13 -12.34
N LEU A 188 4.95 -7.21 -12.12
CA LEU A 188 4.22 -8.48 -12.08
C LEU A 188 4.35 -9.21 -13.43
N PRO A 189 4.33 -10.58 -13.43
CA PRO A 189 4.58 -11.36 -14.63
C PRO A 189 3.57 -11.07 -15.74
N GLY A 190 4.10 -10.85 -16.95
CA GLY A 190 3.34 -10.53 -18.15
C GLY A 190 2.99 -9.05 -18.32
N GLU A 191 3.30 -8.19 -17.35
CA GLU A 191 3.13 -6.74 -17.52
C GLU A 191 4.33 -6.12 -18.22
N THR A 192 4.07 -5.43 -19.34
CA THR A 192 5.09 -4.64 -20.05
C THR A 192 5.22 -3.26 -19.40
N ARG A 193 6.29 -2.54 -19.77
CA ARG A 193 6.49 -1.15 -19.35
C ARG A 193 5.29 -0.26 -19.75
N GLU A 194 4.80 -0.44 -20.96
CA GLU A 194 3.67 0.33 -21.51
C GLU A 194 2.38 0.06 -20.70
N MET A 195 2.14 -1.18 -20.33
CA MET A 195 1.00 -1.55 -19.45
C MET A 195 1.12 -0.87 -18.09
N MET A 196 2.30 -0.94 -17.44
CA MET A 196 2.50 -0.28 -16.15
C MET A 196 2.32 1.23 -16.24
N VAL A 197 2.77 1.88 -17.30
CA VAL A 197 2.55 3.32 -17.52
C VAL A 197 1.09 3.64 -17.78
N ALA A 198 0.40 2.83 -18.60
CA ALA A 198 -1.03 3.00 -18.89
C ALA A 198 -1.93 2.75 -17.68
N SER A 199 -1.46 2.03 -16.65
CA SER A 199 -2.21 1.84 -15.41
C SER A 199 -2.60 3.17 -14.75
N ALA A 200 -1.80 4.24 -14.90
CA ALA A 200 -2.11 5.56 -14.39
C ALA A 200 -3.44 6.10 -14.92
N ASP A 201 -3.73 5.90 -16.22
CA ASP A 201 -4.97 6.37 -16.84
C ASP A 201 -6.19 5.64 -16.26
N ILE A 202 -6.05 4.35 -15.94
CA ILE A 202 -7.11 3.54 -15.29
C ILE A 202 -7.30 3.99 -13.84
N LEU A 203 -6.22 4.18 -13.09
CA LEU A 203 -6.25 4.63 -11.69
C LEU A 203 -6.85 6.02 -11.55
N ASN A 204 -6.65 6.91 -12.53
CA ASN A 204 -7.25 8.25 -12.56
C ASN A 204 -8.78 8.24 -12.54
N SER A 205 -9.42 7.16 -12.97
CA SER A 205 -10.88 7.01 -12.94
C SER A 205 -11.45 6.62 -11.58
N LEU A 206 -10.60 6.30 -10.60
CA LEU A 206 -11.02 5.87 -9.27
C LEU A 206 -10.93 7.01 -8.25
N PRO A 207 -11.74 7.03 -7.19
CA PRO A 207 -11.65 7.98 -6.10
C PRO A 207 -10.51 7.62 -5.14
N ILE A 208 -9.29 7.53 -5.66
CA ILE A 208 -8.07 7.24 -4.91
C ILE A 208 -7.52 8.52 -4.32
N SER A 209 -7.21 8.52 -3.02
CA SER A 209 -6.59 9.66 -2.32
C SER A 209 -5.07 9.58 -2.32
N PHE A 210 -4.50 8.39 -2.28
CA PHE A 210 -3.05 8.20 -2.35
C PHE A 210 -2.68 6.82 -2.89
N LEU A 211 -1.44 6.71 -3.40
CA LEU A 211 -0.88 5.47 -3.93
C LEU A 211 0.45 5.12 -3.24
N LYS A 212 0.69 3.84 -3.12
CA LYS A 212 1.97 3.24 -2.74
C LYS A 212 2.42 2.30 -3.83
N PHE A 213 3.53 2.65 -4.47
CA PHE A 213 4.17 1.78 -5.46
C PHE A 213 5.15 0.84 -4.77
N HIS A 214 5.15 -0.38 -5.20
CA HIS A 214 6.07 -1.43 -4.80
C HIS A 214 6.69 -2.03 -6.05
N GLN A 215 8.02 -2.12 -6.10
CA GLN A 215 8.64 -2.99 -7.08
C GLN A 215 8.39 -4.45 -6.68
N LEU A 216 8.23 -5.33 -7.66
CA LEU A 216 8.08 -6.76 -7.39
C LEU A 216 9.27 -7.30 -6.58
N GLN A 217 8.96 -7.91 -5.43
CA GLN A 217 9.91 -8.65 -4.61
C GLN A 217 9.72 -10.15 -4.87
N LEU A 218 10.76 -10.82 -5.34
CA LEU A 218 10.77 -12.29 -5.46
C LEU A 218 11.14 -12.88 -4.11
N LEU A 219 10.13 -13.31 -3.37
CA LEU A 219 10.31 -13.87 -2.04
C LEU A 219 10.64 -15.34 -2.12
N LYS A 220 11.64 -15.78 -1.35
CA LYS A 220 12.07 -17.18 -1.27
C LYS A 220 10.93 -18.10 -0.88
N GLY A 221 10.83 -19.23 -1.55
CA GLY A 221 9.83 -20.26 -1.28
C GLY A 221 8.42 -19.94 -1.79
N THR A 222 8.22 -18.80 -2.48
CA THR A 222 6.93 -18.48 -3.09
C THR A 222 6.78 -19.13 -4.48
N PRO A 223 5.53 -19.44 -4.91
CA PRO A 223 5.28 -19.91 -6.28
C PRO A 223 5.81 -18.93 -7.35
N MET A 224 5.81 -17.63 -7.08
CA MET A 224 6.32 -16.61 -8.00
C MET A 224 7.85 -16.68 -8.16
N GLU A 225 8.59 -17.00 -7.09
CA GLU A 225 10.03 -17.26 -7.21
C GLU A 225 10.31 -18.44 -8.13
N GLN A 226 9.53 -19.52 -8.00
CA GLN A 226 9.65 -20.67 -8.88
C GLN A 226 9.30 -20.33 -10.33
N GLU A 227 8.19 -19.62 -10.55
CA GLU A 227 7.79 -19.16 -11.88
C GLU A 227 8.87 -18.29 -12.54
N TYR A 228 9.50 -17.40 -11.76
CA TYR A 228 10.62 -16.59 -12.27
C TYR A 228 11.82 -17.41 -12.70
N LYS A 229 12.17 -18.47 -11.95
CA LYS A 229 13.26 -19.37 -12.33
C LYS A 229 12.99 -20.13 -13.64
N GLU A 230 11.74 -20.47 -13.88
CA GLU A 230 11.31 -21.21 -15.08
C GLU A 230 11.13 -20.29 -16.30
N LYS A 231 10.60 -19.08 -16.08
CA LYS A 231 10.23 -18.13 -17.15
C LYS A 231 10.67 -16.70 -16.83
N PRO A 232 11.98 -16.44 -16.69
CA PRO A 232 12.47 -15.12 -16.30
C PRO A 232 12.11 -14.01 -17.31
N GLY A 233 11.92 -14.37 -18.59
CA GLY A 233 11.53 -13.43 -19.65
C GLY A 233 10.12 -12.84 -19.51
N ASP A 234 9.26 -13.43 -18.66
CA ASP A 234 7.91 -12.92 -18.40
C ASP A 234 7.92 -11.77 -17.37
N PHE A 235 9.05 -11.49 -16.75
CA PHE A 235 9.17 -10.54 -15.65
C PHE A 235 10.01 -9.32 -16.07
N LEU A 236 9.40 -8.15 -16.03
CA LEU A 236 10.15 -6.90 -16.15
C LEU A 236 10.74 -6.53 -14.80
N ARG A 237 12.06 -6.63 -14.67
CA ARG A 237 12.78 -6.27 -13.43
C ARG A 237 13.78 -5.14 -13.71
N PRO A 238 13.29 -3.90 -13.77
CA PRO A 238 14.14 -2.75 -14.07
C PRO A 238 15.17 -2.54 -12.95
N GLY A 239 16.37 -2.13 -13.30
CA GLY A 239 17.32 -1.61 -12.33
C GLY A 239 16.84 -0.28 -11.73
N PRO A 240 17.52 0.25 -10.69
CA PRO A 240 17.06 1.46 -9.99
C PRO A 240 16.82 2.67 -10.91
N ARG A 241 17.69 2.92 -11.86
CA ARG A 241 17.56 4.04 -12.83
C ARG A 241 16.36 3.86 -13.77
N GLU A 242 16.17 2.64 -14.26
CA GLU A 242 15.05 2.30 -15.15
C GLU A 242 13.72 2.36 -14.40
N TYR A 243 13.71 1.97 -13.11
CA TYR A 243 12.55 2.07 -12.27
C TYR A 243 12.18 3.53 -11.96
N ILE A 244 13.16 4.38 -11.67
CA ILE A 244 12.95 5.83 -11.53
C ILE A 244 12.32 6.40 -12.81
N SER A 245 12.84 6.03 -13.99
CA SER A 245 12.28 6.44 -15.27
C SER A 245 10.84 5.94 -15.47
N LEU A 246 10.55 4.69 -15.10
CA LEU A 246 9.20 4.12 -15.14
C LEU A 246 8.24 4.87 -14.21
N LEU A 247 8.67 5.16 -12.98
CA LEU A 247 7.87 5.95 -12.03
C LEU A 247 7.59 7.35 -12.56
N ALA A 248 8.58 8.02 -13.14
CA ALA A 248 8.38 9.33 -13.75
C ALA A 248 7.32 9.29 -14.86
N ASP A 249 7.37 8.29 -15.76
CA ASP A 249 6.38 8.13 -16.84
C ASP A 249 4.95 7.89 -16.28
N ILE A 250 4.83 7.12 -15.19
CA ILE A 250 3.54 6.88 -14.50
C ILE A 250 3.05 8.17 -13.87
N LEU A 251 3.91 8.89 -13.13
CA LEU A 251 3.54 10.11 -12.41
C LEU A 251 3.15 11.24 -13.36
N GLU A 252 3.81 11.38 -14.51
CA GLU A 252 3.43 12.37 -15.51
C GLU A 252 1.99 12.22 -16.00
N ARG A 253 1.43 10.98 -15.97
CA ARG A 253 0.04 10.66 -16.36
C ARG A 253 -0.94 10.67 -15.19
N LEU A 254 -0.44 10.48 -13.97
CA LEU A 254 -1.28 10.36 -12.78
C LEU A 254 -1.82 11.73 -12.36
N ARG A 255 -3.12 11.82 -12.02
CA ARG A 255 -3.73 13.03 -11.49
C ARG A 255 -2.88 13.64 -10.36
N PRO A 256 -2.68 14.98 -10.33
CA PRO A 256 -1.84 15.62 -9.32
C PRO A 256 -2.43 15.59 -7.90
N ASP A 257 -3.73 15.36 -7.73
CA ASP A 257 -4.41 15.23 -6.44
C ASP A 257 -4.24 13.86 -5.76
N ILE A 258 -3.75 12.85 -6.49
CA ILE A 258 -3.40 11.54 -5.91
C ILE A 258 -2.04 11.65 -5.22
N ALA A 259 -2.01 11.65 -3.90
CA ALA A 259 -0.76 11.76 -3.16
C ALA A 259 0.07 10.46 -3.22
N ILE A 260 1.40 10.58 -3.24
CA ILE A 260 2.31 9.44 -3.28
C ILE A 260 2.80 9.13 -1.86
N GLY A 261 2.37 7.99 -1.33
CA GLY A 261 2.71 7.54 0.01
C GLY A 261 4.01 6.75 0.08
N ARG A 262 4.37 6.08 -1.03
CA ARG A 262 5.59 5.27 -1.13
C ARG A 262 5.90 4.98 -2.59
N ILE A 263 7.19 4.89 -2.92
CA ILE A 263 7.64 4.54 -4.27
C ILE A 263 8.40 3.21 -4.33
N VAL A 264 8.74 2.62 -3.20
CA VAL A 264 9.56 1.39 -3.11
C VAL A 264 9.23 0.64 -1.83
N SER A 265 9.29 -0.70 -1.86
CA SER A 265 9.20 -1.55 -0.68
C SER A 265 10.56 -2.15 -0.34
N SER A 266 10.81 -2.39 0.95
CA SER A 266 12.00 -3.06 1.45
C SER A 266 11.62 -4.39 2.06
N VAL A 267 12.42 -5.42 1.78
CA VAL A 267 12.30 -6.76 2.38
C VAL A 267 13.66 -7.12 2.97
N PRO A 268 13.71 -7.69 4.18
CA PRO A 268 14.98 -8.15 4.74
C PRO A 268 15.67 -9.15 3.80
N PRO A 269 17.02 -9.08 3.64
CA PRO A 269 17.77 -9.90 2.67
C PRO A 269 17.58 -11.42 2.83
N ARG A 270 17.23 -11.88 4.04
CA ARG A 270 16.95 -13.31 4.29
C ARG A 270 15.77 -13.87 3.51
N TYR A 271 14.83 -13.01 3.08
CA TYR A 271 13.62 -13.40 2.36
C TYR A 271 13.73 -13.27 0.84
N THR A 272 14.77 -12.66 0.31
CA THR A 272 14.95 -12.50 -1.15
C THR A 272 16.41 -12.62 -1.54
N ASP A 273 16.70 -13.26 -2.68
CA ASP A 273 18.05 -13.29 -3.27
C ASP A 273 18.29 -12.14 -4.25
N ALA A 274 17.23 -11.51 -4.66
CA ALA A 274 17.24 -10.45 -5.63
C ALA A 274 17.33 -9.09 -4.94
N SER A 275 18.51 -8.74 -4.46
CA SER A 275 18.69 -7.38 -3.95
C SER A 275 18.67 -6.38 -5.09
N TRP A 276 17.85 -5.36 -4.93
CA TRP A 276 17.77 -4.21 -5.82
C TRP A 276 18.91 -3.22 -5.57
N GLY A 277 20.00 -3.68 -4.96
CA GLY A 277 21.07 -2.88 -4.42
C GLY A 277 20.75 -2.34 -3.01
N LEU A 278 21.68 -1.57 -2.47
CA LEU A 278 21.58 -0.97 -1.13
C LEU A 278 20.95 0.43 -1.14
N LEU A 279 20.24 0.81 -2.21
CA LEU A 279 19.61 2.14 -2.31
C LEU A 279 18.50 2.29 -1.27
N ARG A 280 18.58 3.38 -0.52
CA ARG A 280 17.57 3.76 0.45
C ARG A 280 16.35 4.37 -0.25
N PRO A 281 15.15 4.30 0.35
CA PRO A 281 13.97 4.96 -0.21
C PRO A 281 14.15 6.45 -0.50
N GLU A 282 14.93 7.14 0.33
CA GLU A 282 15.26 8.57 0.17
C GLU A 282 16.11 8.80 -1.09
N GLU A 283 17.10 7.97 -1.34
CA GLU A 283 17.97 8.08 -2.53
C GLU A 283 17.20 7.87 -3.83
N LEU A 284 16.22 6.94 -3.81
CA LEU A 284 15.30 6.72 -4.94
C LEU A 284 14.36 7.90 -5.14
N MET A 285 13.87 8.50 -4.06
CA MET A 285 13.01 9.70 -4.13
C MET A 285 13.79 10.89 -4.70
N ASP A 286 15.00 11.13 -4.24
CA ASP A 286 15.89 12.16 -4.76
C ASP A 286 16.22 11.92 -6.24
N GLY A 287 16.43 10.66 -6.62
CA GLY A 287 16.61 10.27 -8.01
C GLY A 287 15.39 10.55 -8.89
N LEU A 288 14.19 10.28 -8.37
CA LEU A 288 12.92 10.58 -9.05
C LEU A 288 12.73 12.09 -9.24
N PHE A 289 13.01 12.89 -8.22
CA PHE A 289 12.89 14.35 -8.32
C PHE A 289 13.87 14.91 -9.36
N ARG A 290 15.12 14.46 -9.35
CA ARG A 290 16.10 14.84 -10.39
C ARG A 290 15.66 14.42 -11.80
N CYS A 291 15.12 13.21 -11.96
CA CYS A 291 14.62 12.73 -13.24
C CYS A 291 13.46 13.60 -13.76
N LEU A 292 12.54 14.01 -12.91
CA LEU A 292 11.44 14.91 -13.27
C LEU A 292 11.95 16.32 -13.59
N ASP A 293 12.91 16.83 -12.83
CA ASP A 293 13.54 18.14 -13.06
C ASP A 293 14.28 18.17 -14.39
N GLU A 294 15.12 17.18 -14.68
CA GLU A 294 15.83 17.01 -15.97
C GLU A 294 14.87 16.94 -17.16
N ARG A 295 13.66 16.40 -16.97
CA ARG A 295 12.60 16.35 -17.97
C ARG A 295 11.77 17.63 -18.04
N ASN A 296 12.04 18.60 -17.20
CA ASN A 296 11.18 19.78 -16.99
C ASN A 296 9.71 19.36 -16.81
N SER A 297 9.46 18.42 -15.89
CA SER A 297 8.21 17.69 -15.73
C SER A 297 7.78 17.60 -14.27
N CYS A 298 6.52 17.23 -14.06
CA CYS A 298 5.92 17.03 -12.74
C CYS A 298 4.80 15.99 -12.82
N GLN A 299 4.30 15.56 -11.66
CA GLN A 299 3.11 14.73 -11.60
C GLN A 299 1.93 15.41 -12.30
N GLY A 300 1.23 14.67 -13.14
CA GLY A 300 0.05 15.13 -13.86
C GLY A 300 0.34 15.94 -15.12
N ARG A 301 1.61 16.19 -15.50
CA ARG A 301 1.93 16.98 -16.70
C ARG A 301 1.24 16.45 -17.97
N LEU A 302 1.08 15.14 -18.09
CA LEU A 302 0.42 14.48 -19.22
C LEU A 302 -1.02 14.06 -18.92
N TYR A 303 -1.53 14.39 -17.74
CA TYR A 303 -2.93 14.14 -17.40
C TYR A 303 -3.85 15.02 -18.26
N ARG A 304 -4.86 14.42 -18.91
CA ARG A 304 -5.68 15.10 -19.94
C ARG A 304 -6.41 16.36 -19.46
N ASN A 305 -6.68 16.48 -18.16
CA ASN A 305 -7.32 17.62 -17.53
C ASN A 305 -6.31 18.50 -16.74
N TYR A 306 -5.00 18.40 -17.05
CA TYR A 306 -3.98 19.16 -16.35
C TYR A 306 -4.16 20.67 -16.60
N ASN A 307 -4.32 21.41 -15.50
CA ASN A 307 -4.32 22.87 -15.51
C ASN A 307 -3.13 23.35 -14.66
N PRO A 308 -2.10 23.96 -15.27
CA PRO A 308 -0.88 24.37 -14.57
C PRO A 308 -1.09 25.47 -13.51
N THR A 309 -2.26 26.12 -13.49
CA THR A 309 -2.62 27.15 -12.51
C THR A 309 -3.26 26.61 -11.23
N THR A 310 -3.45 25.28 -11.11
CA THR A 310 -4.16 24.65 -9.97
C THR A 310 -3.20 24.05 -8.92
N ILE A 311 -1.88 24.26 -9.04
CA ILE A 311 -0.84 23.77 -8.11
C ILE A 311 -0.34 24.94 -7.24
#